data_ffc764d746a4d9835bc8545a0e2c8bed
#
_entry.id   ffc764d746a4d9835bc8545a0e2c8bed
#
_cell.length_a   1.000
_cell.length_b   1.000
_cell.length_c   1.000
_cell.angle_alpha   90.00
_cell.angle_beta   90.00
_cell.angle_gamma   90.00
#
_symmetry.space_group_name_H-M   'P 1'
#
loop_
_entity.id
_entity.type
_entity.pdbx_description
1 polymer ?
#
loop_
_entity_poly.entity_id
_entity_poly.type
_entity_poly.pdbx_seq_one_letter_code
_entity_poly.pdbx_strand_id
1 'polypeptide(L)'
;MSQRPEKERPEKKVAIVGFTASKALAPWDDPTVEKWICNNLWCHVESNDWHRLYDLHEDEEIVKDRAHDAFLGGTSQKRANGSAVTLGDRPVYVYEAKPEWPTSVKFPKDDVTREFTDYQTNSISLMIGHALLE
;
A
#
# COMPACT_ATOMS: atom_id res chain seq x y z
N MET A 1 22.40 10.31 -28.93
CA MET A 1 21.63 9.27 -28.28
C MET A 1 20.17 9.61 -28.32
N SER A 2 19.41 8.68 -28.75
CA SER A 2 17.98 8.86 -28.75
C SER A 2 17.40 8.51 -27.38
N GLN A 3 16.91 9.49 -26.71
CA GLN A 3 16.20 9.25 -25.48
C GLN A 3 14.71 9.18 -25.81
N ARG A 4 14.05 8.15 -25.32
CA ARG A 4 12.62 7.98 -25.57
C ARG A 4 11.87 9.19 -25.04
N PRO A 5 11.08 9.88 -25.87
CA PRO A 5 10.28 11.00 -25.37
C PRO A 5 9.36 10.56 -24.24
N GLU A 6 9.20 11.42 -23.27
CA GLU A 6 8.41 11.08 -22.10
C GLU A 6 6.98 10.70 -22.44
N LYS A 7 6.39 11.38 -23.44
CA LYS A 7 5.04 11.08 -23.90
C LYS A 7 4.87 9.69 -24.50
N GLU A 8 5.97 9.01 -24.84
CA GLU A 8 5.93 7.65 -25.37
C GLU A 8 6.02 6.60 -24.28
N ARG A 9 6.30 6.99 -23.04
CA ARG A 9 6.35 6.08 -21.92
C ARG A 9 5.00 6.09 -21.22
N PRO A 10 4.47 4.91 -20.87
CA PRO A 10 3.24 4.87 -20.09
C PRO A 10 3.42 5.66 -18.79
N GLU A 11 2.54 6.59 -18.57
CA GLU A 11 2.56 7.37 -17.36
C GLU A 11 1.90 6.58 -16.25
N LYS A 12 2.65 6.26 -15.21
CA LYS A 12 2.09 5.57 -14.06
C LYS A 12 1.49 6.58 -13.12
N LYS A 13 0.21 6.43 -12.83
CA LYS A 13 -0.51 7.27 -11.89
C LYS A 13 -0.78 6.49 -10.63
N VAL A 14 -0.39 7.03 -9.49
CA VAL A 14 -0.56 6.40 -8.19
C VAL A 14 -1.26 7.34 -7.25
N ALA A 15 -2.31 6.87 -6.60
CA ALA A 15 -2.97 7.57 -5.51
C ALA A 15 -2.59 6.90 -4.20
N ILE A 16 -2.02 7.65 -3.29
CA ILE A 16 -1.67 7.18 -1.95
C ILE A 16 -2.76 7.66 -1.01
N VAL A 17 -3.47 6.71 -0.42
CA VAL A 17 -4.68 6.99 0.35
C VAL A 17 -4.41 6.86 1.84
N GLY A 18 -4.62 7.94 2.57
CA GLY A 18 -4.48 7.97 4.03
C GLY A 18 -5.81 7.85 4.76
N PHE A 19 -5.77 8.06 6.08
CA PHE A 19 -6.91 7.83 6.97
C PHE A 19 -7.85 9.03 7.12
N THR A 20 -7.64 10.12 6.40
CA THR A 20 -8.49 11.30 6.51
C THR A 20 -9.86 11.05 5.89
N ALA A 21 -10.84 11.91 6.19
CA ALA A 21 -12.17 11.82 5.59
C ALA A 21 -12.13 11.91 4.07
N SER A 22 -11.13 12.59 3.51
CA SER A 22 -10.97 12.72 2.07
C SER A 22 -10.64 11.40 1.36
N LYS A 23 -10.38 10.31 2.10
CA LYS A 23 -10.13 9.00 1.48
C LYS A 23 -11.29 8.55 0.57
N ALA A 24 -12.51 9.00 0.87
CA ALA A 24 -13.67 8.70 0.03
C ALA A 24 -13.59 9.36 -1.34
N LEU A 25 -12.77 10.41 -1.49
CA LEU A 25 -12.60 11.14 -2.74
C LEU A 25 -11.48 10.58 -3.61
N ALA A 26 -10.80 9.53 -3.17
CA ALA A 26 -9.78 8.88 -3.98
C ALA A 26 -10.39 8.35 -5.27
N PRO A 27 -9.59 8.22 -6.35
CA PRO A 27 -10.11 7.82 -7.66
C PRO A 27 -10.39 6.32 -7.75
N TRP A 28 -11.29 5.82 -6.89
CA TRP A 28 -11.58 4.39 -6.79
C TRP A 28 -12.11 3.80 -8.09
N ASP A 29 -12.82 4.60 -8.88
CA ASP A 29 -13.45 4.12 -10.11
C ASP A 29 -12.56 4.27 -11.33
N ASP A 30 -11.35 4.80 -11.19
CA ASP A 30 -10.44 5.01 -12.31
C ASP A 30 -9.44 3.87 -12.40
N PRO A 31 -9.59 2.95 -13.37
CA PRO A 31 -8.68 1.81 -13.50
C PRO A 31 -7.28 2.20 -13.97
N THR A 32 -7.08 3.43 -14.45
CA THR A 32 -5.76 3.91 -14.88
C THR A 32 -4.90 4.39 -13.73
N VAL A 33 -5.50 4.52 -12.53
CA VAL A 33 -4.79 4.96 -11.33
C VAL A 33 -4.61 3.78 -10.39
N GLU A 34 -3.37 3.49 -10.04
CA GLU A 34 -3.06 2.51 -9.01
C GLU A 34 -3.31 3.12 -7.64
N LYS A 35 -4.03 2.43 -6.77
CA LYS A 35 -4.34 2.93 -5.43
C LYS A 35 -3.56 2.14 -4.41
N TRP A 36 -2.79 2.84 -3.60
CA TRP A 36 -1.99 2.25 -2.53
C TRP A 36 -2.55 2.67 -1.19
N ILE A 37 -2.84 1.70 -0.34
CA ILE A 37 -3.39 1.95 0.99
C ILE A 37 -2.38 1.54 2.05
N CYS A 38 -2.60 1.98 3.28
CA CYS A 38 -1.68 1.68 4.37
C CYS A 38 -2.42 1.10 5.57
N ASN A 39 -1.69 0.30 6.34
CA ASN A 39 -2.14 -0.29 7.59
C ASN A 39 -3.47 -1.05 7.40
N ASN A 40 -4.43 -0.82 8.28
CA ASN A 40 -5.73 -1.49 8.20
C ASN A 40 -6.78 -0.66 7.44
N LEU A 41 -6.34 0.21 6.54
CA LEU A 41 -7.27 1.06 5.78
C LEU A 41 -8.27 0.23 4.96
N TRP A 42 -7.93 -1.01 4.61
CA TRP A 42 -8.85 -1.93 3.92
C TRP A 42 -10.18 -2.05 4.64
N CYS A 43 -10.19 -1.89 5.96
CA CYS A 43 -11.39 -1.99 6.78
C CYS A 43 -12.26 -0.73 6.69
N HIS A 44 -11.67 0.40 6.34
CA HIS A 44 -12.29 1.73 6.41
C HIS A 44 -12.63 2.33 5.05
N VAL A 45 -12.27 1.69 3.96
CA VAL A 45 -12.67 2.09 2.61
C VAL A 45 -13.76 1.15 2.11
N GLU A 46 -14.58 1.64 1.18
CA GLU A 46 -15.69 0.84 0.66
C GLU A 46 -15.34 0.13 -0.63
N SER A 47 -14.24 0.52 -1.27
CA SER A 47 -13.84 -0.03 -2.56
C SER A 47 -12.89 -1.22 -2.40
N ASN A 48 -13.00 -2.18 -3.32
CA ASN A 48 -12.02 -3.25 -3.49
C ASN A 48 -10.96 -2.89 -4.53
N ASP A 49 -11.02 -1.71 -5.11
CA ASP A 49 -10.17 -1.31 -6.23
C ASP A 49 -8.88 -0.62 -5.76
N TRP A 50 -8.15 -1.30 -4.89
CA TRP A 50 -6.81 -0.90 -4.47
C TRP A 50 -5.83 -1.99 -4.83
N HIS A 51 -4.54 -1.64 -4.99
CA HIS A 51 -3.55 -2.48 -5.63
C HIS A 51 -2.43 -2.91 -4.71
N ARG A 52 -2.06 -2.09 -3.73
CA ARG A 52 -0.99 -2.38 -2.77
C ARG A 52 -1.38 -1.96 -1.38
N LEU A 53 -0.90 -2.71 -0.40
CA LEU A 53 -1.03 -2.36 1.01
C LEU A 53 0.38 -2.19 1.58
N TYR A 54 0.57 -1.15 2.37
CA TYR A 54 1.84 -0.89 3.07
C TYR A 54 1.59 -0.91 4.56
N ASP A 55 2.33 -1.71 5.30
CA ASP A 55 2.34 -1.66 6.75
C ASP A 55 3.79 -1.59 7.24
N LEU A 56 4.24 -0.38 7.49
CA LEU A 56 5.62 -0.09 7.82
C LEU A 56 5.77 0.10 9.33
N HIS A 57 5.26 -0.85 10.08
CA HIS A 57 5.41 -0.97 11.52
C HIS A 57 6.24 -2.20 11.87
N GLU A 58 6.70 -2.28 13.10
CA GLU A 58 7.35 -3.48 13.58
C GLU A 58 6.34 -4.63 13.63
N ASP A 59 6.83 -5.85 13.49
CA ASP A 59 5.98 -7.04 13.44
C ASP A 59 5.07 -7.16 14.65
N GLU A 60 5.57 -6.83 15.85
CA GLU A 60 4.78 -6.90 17.07
C GLU A 60 3.56 -5.98 17.00
N GLU A 61 3.69 -4.84 16.37
CA GLU A 61 2.57 -3.91 16.21
C GLU A 61 1.52 -4.45 15.23
N ILE A 62 1.98 -5.08 14.16
CA ILE A 62 1.08 -5.62 13.14
C ILE A 62 0.23 -6.74 13.72
N VAL A 63 0.85 -7.68 14.44
CA VAL A 63 0.14 -8.86 14.95
C VAL A 63 -0.79 -8.55 16.12
N LYS A 64 -0.66 -7.40 16.76
CA LYS A 64 -1.59 -6.97 17.82
C LYS A 64 -3.02 -6.80 17.30
N ASP A 65 -3.18 -6.37 16.07
CA ASP A 65 -4.49 -6.30 15.41
C ASP A 65 -4.75 -7.66 14.76
N ARG A 66 -5.50 -8.51 15.44
CA ARG A 66 -5.73 -9.88 14.98
C ARG A 66 -6.44 -9.96 13.64
N ALA A 67 -7.40 -9.08 13.41
CA ALA A 67 -8.13 -9.07 12.14
C ALA A 67 -7.20 -8.64 11.00
N HIS A 68 -6.34 -7.66 11.26
CA HIS A 68 -5.37 -7.21 10.26
C HIS A 68 -4.34 -8.28 9.96
N ASP A 69 -3.80 -8.92 11.00
CA ASP A 69 -2.85 -10.02 10.83
C ASP A 69 -3.47 -11.16 10.01
N ALA A 70 -4.70 -11.55 10.32
CA ALA A 70 -5.41 -12.58 9.58
C ALA A 70 -5.67 -12.15 8.13
N PHE A 71 -5.98 -10.87 7.90
CA PHE A 71 -6.17 -10.33 6.56
C PHE A 71 -4.89 -10.43 5.75
N LEU A 72 -3.75 -10.08 6.34
CA LEU A 72 -2.45 -10.21 5.68
C LEU A 72 -2.10 -11.66 5.39
N GLY A 73 -2.61 -12.59 6.19
CA GLY A 73 -2.46 -14.01 5.97
C GLY A 73 -3.37 -14.60 4.90
N GLY A 74 -4.27 -13.80 4.35
CA GLY A 74 -5.16 -14.22 3.28
C GLY A 74 -6.59 -14.56 3.72
N THR A 75 -6.91 -14.39 5.01
CA THR A 75 -8.25 -14.65 5.52
C THR A 75 -9.19 -13.50 5.19
N SER A 76 -10.36 -13.81 4.64
CA SER A 76 -11.38 -12.81 4.37
C SER A 76 -11.86 -12.16 5.67
N GLN A 77 -12.05 -10.85 5.63
CA GLN A 77 -12.50 -10.08 6.78
C GLN A 77 -13.69 -9.22 6.39
N LYS A 78 -14.40 -8.72 7.40
CA LYS A 78 -15.48 -7.75 7.18
C LYS A 78 -14.96 -6.34 7.40
N ARG A 79 -15.36 -5.45 6.49
CA ARG A 79 -15.11 -4.02 6.66
C ARG A 79 -16.00 -3.43 7.72
N ALA A 80 -15.70 -2.18 8.10
CA ALA A 80 -16.52 -1.43 9.02
C ALA A 80 -17.98 -1.32 8.55
N ASN A 81 -18.22 -1.27 7.24
CA ASN A 81 -19.57 -1.22 6.66
C ASN A 81 -20.25 -2.60 6.53
N GLY A 82 -19.59 -3.66 6.98
CA GLY A 82 -20.12 -5.02 6.94
C GLY A 82 -19.84 -5.80 5.66
N SER A 83 -19.29 -5.16 4.63
CA SER A 83 -18.94 -5.87 3.40
C SER A 83 -17.69 -6.71 3.60
N ALA A 84 -17.54 -7.77 2.83
CA ALA A 84 -16.37 -8.64 2.89
C ALA A 84 -15.23 -8.12 2.01
N VAL A 85 -14.01 -8.38 2.44
CA VAL A 85 -12.81 -8.04 1.68
C VAL A 85 -11.76 -9.13 1.89
N THR A 86 -11.04 -9.45 0.82
CA THR A 86 -9.96 -10.44 0.84
C THR A 86 -8.72 -9.81 0.18
N LEU A 87 -7.56 -10.08 0.76
CA LEU A 87 -6.30 -9.54 0.22
C LEU A 87 -6.01 -10.05 -1.19
N GLY A 88 -6.24 -11.34 -1.43
CA GLY A 88 -5.91 -11.96 -2.71
C GLY A 88 -4.43 -11.92 -3.00
N ASP A 89 -4.08 -11.60 -4.24
CA ASP A 89 -2.70 -11.56 -4.70
C ASP A 89 -2.05 -10.19 -4.54
N ARG A 90 -2.72 -9.25 -3.91
CA ARG A 90 -2.17 -7.90 -3.77
C ARG A 90 -0.93 -7.90 -2.89
N PRO A 91 0.14 -7.24 -3.32
CA PRO A 91 1.37 -7.21 -2.51
C PRO A 91 1.18 -6.37 -1.25
N VAL A 92 1.78 -6.85 -0.17
CA VAL A 92 1.85 -6.16 1.11
C VAL A 92 3.30 -5.81 1.39
N TYR A 93 3.61 -4.54 1.40
CA TYR A 93 4.96 -4.07 1.69
C TYR A 93 5.14 -3.90 3.18
N VAL A 94 6.10 -4.63 3.72
CA VAL A 94 6.43 -4.66 5.16
C VAL A 94 7.93 -4.54 5.33
N TYR A 95 8.41 -4.32 6.56
CA TYR A 95 9.87 -4.28 6.78
C TYR A 95 10.50 -5.65 6.61
N GLU A 96 9.84 -6.71 7.07
CA GLU A 96 10.33 -8.08 6.92
C GLU A 96 9.23 -8.95 6.33
N ALA A 97 9.47 -9.47 5.13
CA ALA A 97 8.53 -10.42 4.50
C ALA A 97 8.47 -11.72 5.31
N LYS A 98 7.29 -12.31 5.40
CA LYS A 98 7.06 -13.51 6.20
C LYS A 98 6.20 -14.52 5.44
N PRO A 99 6.46 -15.84 5.65
CA PRO A 99 5.60 -16.89 5.08
C PRO A 99 4.14 -16.80 5.56
N GLU A 100 3.93 -16.34 6.81
CA GLU A 100 2.58 -16.16 7.37
C GLU A 100 1.76 -15.12 6.62
N TRP A 101 2.44 -14.24 5.91
CA TRP A 101 1.83 -13.23 5.03
C TRP A 101 2.29 -13.53 3.61
N PRO A 102 1.57 -14.40 2.88
CA PRO A 102 2.08 -14.98 1.63
C PRO A 102 2.41 -13.98 0.53
N THR A 103 1.75 -12.83 0.48
CA THR A 103 2.04 -11.80 -0.52
C THR A 103 2.95 -10.70 0.01
N SER A 104 3.55 -10.88 1.18
CA SER A 104 4.41 -9.85 1.76
C SER A 104 5.69 -9.69 0.96
N VAL A 105 6.11 -8.43 0.82
CA VAL A 105 7.30 -8.03 0.09
C VAL A 105 8.09 -7.10 1.00
N LYS A 106 9.40 -7.30 1.05
CA LYS A 106 10.24 -6.42 1.85
C LYS A 106 10.27 -5.03 1.23
N PHE A 107 9.91 -4.02 2.03
CA PHE A 107 9.96 -2.62 1.59
C PHE A 107 11.42 -2.19 1.42
N PRO A 108 11.77 -1.53 0.30
CA PRO A 108 13.15 -1.10 0.04
C PRO A 108 13.50 0.19 0.81
N LYS A 109 13.49 0.11 2.14
CA LYS A 109 13.66 1.27 3.01
C LYS A 109 14.98 1.98 2.79
N ASP A 110 16.07 1.21 2.64
CA ASP A 110 17.39 1.80 2.47
C ASP A 110 17.50 2.55 1.15
N ASP A 111 16.93 2.01 0.08
CA ASP A 111 16.92 2.67 -1.23
C ASP A 111 16.10 3.95 -1.20
N VAL A 112 14.92 3.91 -0.58
CA VAL A 112 14.07 5.09 -0.46
C VAL A 112 14.74 6.17 0.39
N THR A 113 15.31 5.79 1.53
CA THR A 113 15.96 6.74 2.43
C THR A 113 17.19 7.35 1.78
N ARG A 114 17.98 6.55 1.08
CA ARG A 114 19.19 7.04 0.40
C ARG A 114 18.87 8.06 -0.68
N GLU A 115 17.79 7.82 -1.47
CA GLU A 115 17.40 8.73 -2.55
C GLU A 115 16.71 9.99 -2.07
N PHE A 116 15.90 9.89 -1.02
CA PHE A 116 14.97 10.95 -0.65
C PHE A 116 15.19 11.49 0.75
N THR A 117 16.33 11.19 1.35
CA THR A 117 16.79 11.72 2.64
C THR A 117 16.09 11.14 3.87
N ASP A 118 16.49 11.66 5.03
CA ASP A 118 16.07 11.18 6.34
C ASP A 118 14.70 11.68 6.80
N TYR A 119 14.00 12.42 5.93
CA TYR A 119 12.67 12.96 6.27
C TYR A 119 11.55 11.94 6.22
N GLN A 120 11.87 10.69 5.90
CA GLN A 120 10.88 9.63 5.76
C GLN A 120 10.49 9.11 7.15
N THR A 121 9.66 9.86 7.86
CA THR A 121 9.32 9.55 9.25
C THR A 121 7.96 8.86 9.43
N ASN A 122 7.18 8.73 8.35
CA ASN A 122 5.87 8.06 8.44
C ASN A 122 5.61 7.24 7.18
N SER A 123 4.57 6.40 7.26
CA SER A 123 4.24 5.48 6.16
C SER A 123 3.94 6.20 4.85
N ILE A 124 3.25 7.35 4.92
CA ILE A 124 2.87 8.07 3.71
C ILE A 124 4.10 8.61 2.98
N SER A 125 5.04 9.22 3.72
CA SER A 125 6.26 9.74 3.08
C SER A 125 7.10 8.61 2.47
N LEU A 126 7.16 7.46 3.13
CA LEU A 126 7.87 6.30 2.60
C LEU A 126 7.20 5.75 1.34
N MET A 127 5.87 5.73 1.31
CA MET A 127 5.11 5.31 0.12
C MET A 127 5.36 6.26 -1.05
N ILE A 128 5.38 7.58 -0.79
CA ILE A 128 5.68 8.56 -1.83
C ILE A 128 7.09 8.33 -2.38
N GLY A 129 8.06 8.13 -1.50
CA GLY A 129 9.43 7.83 -1.92
C GLY A 129 9.50 6.57 -2.77
N HIS A 130 8.78 5.52 -2.41
CA HIS A 130 8.74 4.27 -3.18
C HIS A 130 8.12 4.51 -4.56
N ALA A 131 7.05 5.28 -4.63
CA ALA A 131 6.42 5.62 -5.91
C ALA A 131 7.39 6.37 -6.83
N LEU A 132 8.19 7.27 -6.27
CA LEU A 132 9.15 8.04 -7.04
C LEU A 132 10.34 7.21 -7.52
N LEU A 133 10.69 6.12 -6.81
CA LEU A 133 11.74 5.18 -7.23
C LEU A 133 11.30 4.34 -8.43
N GLU A 134 10.05 4.09 -8.57
CA GLU A 134 9.49 3.34 -9.69
C GLU A 134 9.20 4.28 -10.86
#